data_a033ebbace991e2f922b61ed7d124d6b
#
_entry.id   a033ebbace991e2f922b61ed7d124d6b
#
_cell.length_a   1.000
_cell.length_b   1.000
_cell.length_c   1.000
_cell.angle_alpha   90.00
_cell.angle_beta   90.00
_cell.angle_gamma   90.00
#
_symmetry.space_group_name_H-M   'P 1'
#
loop_
_entity.id
_entity.type
_entity.pdbx_description
1 polymer ?
#
loop_
_entity_poly.entity_id
_entity_poly.type
_entity_poly.pdbx_seq_one_letter_code
_entity_poly.pdbx_strand_id
1 'polypeptide(L)'
;MTQPQITVGILSGKEIEFSFPVKFSSSVGTEISGTQKVIYQDGKIHWQGKEYDELSFIPPQNAHAFFELKDVTIGINFHWERKEVQKFKGELKIIIEGEQLTAINVISIEEYLTSVISSEMSATASLELLKAHAVISRSWLLEKNKELRMKNEEFKRTLQKDSAANFSFFIPNSSFIKWYDHEAHRNFDVCADDHCQRYQGITRASTPQAIEAISATRGEVLMYKGAICDARFSKCCGGAFEEFQNC
;
A
#
# COMPACT_ATOMS: atom_id res chain seq x y z
N MET A 1 -2.36 -16.15 13.48
CA MET A 1 -1.51 -14.95 13.50
C MET A 1 -2.05 -13.94 12.49
N THR A 2 -2.10 -12.68 12.87
CA THR A 2 -2.49 -11.58 11.96
C THR A 2 -1.38 -11.36 10.93
N GLN A 3 -1.77 -11.16 9.68
CA GLN A 3 -0.82 -10.77 8.62
C GLN A 3 -0.16 -9.43 8.96
N PRO A 4 1.12 -9.21 8.58
CA PRO A 4 1.74 -7.90 8.69
C PRO A 4 0.90 -6.85 7.95
N GLN A 5 0.69 -5.71 8.60
CA GLN A 5 -0.05 -4.58 8.04
C GLN A 5 0.92 -3.50 7.60
N ILE A 6 0.48 -2.70 6.64
CA ILE A 6 1.16 -1.53 6.11
C ILE A 6 0.21 -0.34 6.16
N THR A 7 0.79 0.85 6.33
CA THR A 7 0.08 2.13 6.30
C THR A 7 0.34 2.83 4.97
N VAL A 8 -0.73 3.17 4.25
CA VAL A 8 -0.66 3.79 2.92
C VAL A 8 -1.32 5.16 2.96
N GLY A 9 -0.55 6.23 2.78
CA GLY A 9 -1.07 7.59 2.63
C GLY A 9 -1.78 7.74 1.28
N ILE A 10 -3.06 8.14 1.30
CA ILE A 10 -3.90 8.18 0.09
C ILE A 10 -4.10 9.60 -0.42
N LEU A 11 -4.53 10.49 0.43
CA LEU A 11 -4.78 11.88 0.08
C LEU A 11 -4.59 12.79 1.28
N SER A 12 -4.23 14.04 1.01
CA SER A 12 -4.13 15.08 2.03
C SER A 12 -4.93 16.32 1.65
N GLY A 13 -5.47 17.02 2.64
CA GLY A 13 -6.25 18.24 2.43
C GLY A 13 -6.82 18.80 3.72
N LYS A 14 -7.35 20.03 3.66
CA LYS A 14 -8.02 20.66 4.82
C LYS A 14 -9.36 20.03 5.14
N GLU A 15 -9.96 19.37 4.18
CA GLU A 15 -11.20 18.61 4.30
C GLU A 15 -11.04 17.26 3.63
N ILE A 16 -11.55 16.21 4.26
CA ILE A 16 -11.59 14.87 3.68
C ILE A 16 -13.01 14.32 3.80
N GLU A 17 -13.57 13.91 2.68
CA GLU A 17 -14.88 13.27 2.61
C GLU A 17 -14.74 11.80 2.26
N PHE A 18 -15.41 10.96 3.04
CA PHE A 18 -15.39 9.50 2.89
C PHE A 18 -16.75 8.88 3.18
N SER A 19 -16.95 7.64 2.78
CA SER A 19 -18.20 6.93 3.07
C SER A 19 -17.98 5.47 3.44
N PHE A 20 -18.89 4.95 4.27
CA PHE A 20 -18.92 3.55 4.70
C PHE A 20 -20.24 2.92 4.25
N PRO A 21 -20.23 2.01 3.27
CA PRO A 21 -21.43 1.28 2.85
C PRO A 21 -22.02 0.38 3.93
N VAL A 22 -21.17 -0.06 4.86
CA VAL A 22 -21.54 -0.85 6.04
C VAL A 22 -21.05 -0.14 7.31
N LYS A 23 -21.51 -0.59 8.48
CA LYS A 23 -21.07 0.01 9.74
C LYS A 23 -19.60 -0.26 10.03
N PHE A 24 -18.85 0.80 10.32
CA PHE A 24 -17.49 0.79 10.85
C PHE A 24 -17.50 1.25 12.31
N SER A 25 -16.54 0.79 13.10
CA SER A 25 -16.35 1.25 14.47
C SER A 25 -15.28 2.33 14.51
N SER A 26 -15.59 3.51 15.05
CA SER A 26 -14.60 4.55 15.25
C SER A 26 -13.72 4.27 16.48
N SER A 27 -12.51 4.82 16.51
CA SER A 27 -11.60 4.76 17.67
C SER A 27 -12.18 5.38 18.94
N VAL A 28 -13.25 6.18 18.81
CA VAL A 28 -13.95 6.82 19.92
C VAL A 28 -15.21 6.06 20.35
N GLY A 29 -15.38 4.83 19.89
CA GLY A 29 -16.46 3.93 20.34
C GLY A 29 -17.81 4.15 19.66
N THR A 30 -17.88 4.90 18.56
CA THR A 30 -19.12 5.15 17.82
C THR A 30 -19.18 4.27 16.56
N GLU A 31 -20.30 3.57 16.35
CA GLU A 31 -20.57 2.91 15.06
C GLU A 31 -21.10 3.93 14.05
N ILE A 32 -20.54 3.92 12.86
CA ILE A 32 -20.90 4.85 11.79
C ILE A 32 -21.05 4.16 10.44
N SER A 33 -21.90 4.73 9.59
CA SER A 33 -22.08 4.34 8.19
C SER A 33 -22.46 5.57 7.37
N GLY A 34 -22.52 5.43 6.05
CA GLY A 34 -22.84 6.52 5.14
C GLY A 34 -21.69 7.52 5.00
N THR A 35 -22.01 8.68 4.43
CA THR A 35 -21.04 9.74 4.14
C THR A 35 -20.64 10.48 5.41
N GLN A 36 -19.34 10.68 5.57
CA GLN A 36 -18.72 11.40 6.67
C GLN A 36 -17.78 12.47 6.08
N LYS A 37 -17.54 13.52 6.86
CA LYS A 37 -16.61 14.60 6.53
C LYS A 37 -15.83 14.97 7.78
N VAL A 38 -14.52 15.13 7.62
CA VAL A 38 -13.61 15.68 8.64
C VAL A 38 -12.98 16.96 8.11
N ILE A 39 -12.70 17.91 9.01
CA ILE A 39 -12.15 19.22 8.66
C ILE A 39 -10.96 19.49 9.59
N TYR A 40 -9.86 19.99 9.04
CA TYR A 40 -8.75 20.55 9.80
C TYR A 40 -9.10 21.98 10.22
N GLN A 41 -9.06 22.24 11.51
CA GLN A 41 -9.21 23.58 12.06
C GLN A 41 -8.43 23.68 13.38
N ASP A 42 -7.68 24.76 13.53
CA ASP A 42 -6.96 25.13 14.77
C ASP A 42 -6.08 23.99 15.35
N GLY A 43 -5.42 23.24 14.46
CA GLY A 43 -4.55 22.11 14.86
C GLY A 43 -5.29 20.84 15.28
N LYS A 44 -6.58 20.74 15.01
CA LYS A 44 -7.44 19.59 15.37
C LYS A 44 -8.22 19.05 14.18
N ILE A 45 -8.64 17.78 14.30
CA ILE A 45 -9.61 17.14 13.42
C ILE A 45 -10.99 17.43 13.97
N HIS A 46 -11.80 18.19 13.25
CA HIS A 46 -13.21 18.40 13.62
C HIS A 46 -14.09 17.35 12.94
N TRP A 47 -14.81 16.58 13.74
CA TRP A 47 -15.73 15.54 13.29
C TRP A 47 -16.93 15.44 14.24
N GLN A 48 -18.15 15.48 13.68
CA GLN A 48 -19.43 15.40 14.44
C GLN A 48 -19.49 16.38 15.64
N GLY A 49 -19.00 17.61 15.44
CA GLY A 49 -19.02 18.66 16.48
C GLY A 49 -18.03 18.47 17.63
N LYS A 50 -17.06 17.58 17.49
CA LYS A 50 -15.99 17.33 18.46
C LYS A 50 -14.61 17.44 17.80
N GLU A 51 -13.59 17.60 18.63
CA GLU A 51 -12.18 17.77 18.24
C GLU A 51 -11.36 16.53 18.59
N TYR A 52 -10.44 16.16 17.69
CA TYR A 52 -9.58 14.98 17.84
C TYR A 52 -8.17 15.28 17.33
N ASP A 53 -7.18 14.56 17.85
CA ASP A 53 -5.80 14.57 17.34
C ASP A 53 -5.60 13.52 16.23
N GLU A 54 -6.35 12.42 16.33
CA GLU A 54 -6.34 11.30 15.40
C GLU A 54 -7.70 10.61 15.41
N LEU A 55 -8.11 10.06 14.29
CA LEU A 55 -9.30 9.23 14.16
C LEU A 55 -8.98 7.96 13.38
N SER A 56 -9.51 6.83 13.86
CA SER A 56 -9.47 5.55 13.15
C SER A 56 -10.86 4.98 13.00
N PHE A 57 -11.10 4.34 11.87
CA PHE A 57 -12.36 3.69 11.52
C PHE A 57 -12.08 2.25 11.10
N ILE A 58 -12.44 1.33 11.99
CA ILE A 58 -12.12 -0.10 11.89
C ILE A 58 -13.28 -0.82 11.21
N PRO A 59 -13.03 -1.60 10.16
CA PRO A 59 -14.06 -2.36 9.49
C PRO A 59 -14.62 -3.46 10.38
N PRO A 60 -15.90 -3.87 10.19
CA PRO A 60 -16.43 -5.09 10.79
C PRO A 60 -15.66 -6.31 10.29
N GLN A 61 -15.74 -7.42 11.04
CA GLN A 61 -15.15 -8.70 10.61
C GLN A 61 -15.91 -9.30 9.41
N ASN A 62 -15.95 -8.55 8.31
CA ASN A 62 -16.62 -8.93 7.08
C ASN A 62 -15.66 -8.74 5.91
N ALA A 63 -15.37 -9.81 5.19
CA ALA A 63 -14.45 -9.80 4.03
C ALA A 63 -14.84 -8.83 2.91
N HIS A 64 -16.09 -8.36 2.87
CA HIS A 64 -16.61 -7.43 1.87
C HIS A 64 -16.69 -5.97 2.36
N ALA A 65 -16.31 -5.69 3.63
CA ALA A 65 -16.29 -4.32 4.13
C ALA A 65 -15.24 -3.49 3.40
N PHE A 66 -15.62 -2.29 3.00
CA PHE A 66 -14.74 -1.30 2.38
C PHE A 66 -15.21 0.10 2.74
N PHE A 67 -14.34 1.07 2.54
CA PHE A 67 -14.68 2.49 2.58
C PHE A 67 -14.36 3.15 1.25
N GLU A 68 -14.98 4.28 0.98
CA GLU A 68 -14.73 5.11 -0.18
C GLU A 68 -14.11 6.43 0.26
N LEU A 69 -13.08 6.88 -0.43
CA LEU A 69 -12.54 8.23 -0.34
C LEU A 69 -12.93 9.01 -1.59
N LYS A 70 -13.43 10.23 -1.41
CA LYS A 70 -13.76 11.15 -2.51
C LYS A 70 -12.54 12.01 -2.86
N ASP A 71 -12.55 12.51 -4.08
CA ASP A 71 -11.54 13.44 -4.58
C ASP A 71 -10.09 12.97 -4.49
N VAL A 72 -9.85 11.66 -4.54
CA VAL A 72 -8.50 11.11 -4.60
C VAL A 72 -7.86 11.54 -5.91
N THR A 73 -6.80 12.33 -5.83
CA THR A 73 -6.04 12.77 -6.99
C THR A 73 -5.13 11.66 -7.47
N ILE A 74 -5.19 11.33 -8.75
CA ILE A 74 -4.30 10.37 -9.41
C ILE A 74 -3.56 11.06 -10.55
N GLY A 75 -2.29 10.66 -10.73
CA GLY A 75 -1.41 11.27 -11.72
C GLY A 75 -1.01 12.68 -11.35
N ILE A 76 -0.62 12.91 -10.12
CA ILE A 76 -0.23 14.20 -9.57
C ILE A 76 0.88 14.82 -10.45
N ASN A 77 0.67 16.05 -10.90
CA ASN A 77 1.54 16.82 -11.80
C ASN A 77 1.68 16.24 -13.23
N PHE A 78 0.88 15.24 -13.62
CA PHE A 78 0.84 14.78 -15.00
C PHE A 78 -0.32 15.42 -15.78
N HIS A 79 -0.22 15.48 -17.10
CA HIS A 79 -1.26 16.02 -17.97
C HIS A 79 -2.61 15.26 -17.92
N TRP A 80 -2.62 14.07 -17.33
CA TRP A 80 -3.80 13.21 -17.11
C TRP A 80 -4.27 13.22 -15.65
N GLU A 81 -3.80 14.15 -14.84
CA GLU A 81 -4.22 14.33 -13.46
C GLU A 81 -5.76 14.48 -13.40
N ARG A 82 -6.37 13.74 -12.53
CA ARG A 82 -7.81 13.81 -12.26
C ARG A 82 -8.14 13.37 -10.85
N LYS A 83 -9.32 13.76 -10.40
CA LYS A 83 -9.90 13.29 -9.14
C LYS A 83 -10.90 12.19 -9.40
N GLU A 84 -10.90 11.17 -8.57
CA GLU A 84 -11.86 10.07 -8.62
C GLU A 84 -12.24 9.59 -7.22
N VAL A 85 -13.36 8.87 -7.11
CA VAL A 85 -13.73 8.14 -5.90
C VAL A 85 -13.01 6.82 -5.93
N GLN A 86 -12.26 6.54 -4.85
CA GLN A 86 -11.55 5.27 -4.71
C GLN A 86 -12.06 4.46 -3.53
N LYS A 87 -12.00 3.13 -3.64
CA LYS A 87 -12.51 2.15 -2.68
C LYS A 87 -11.35 1.37 -2.06
N PHE A 88 -11.40 1.22 -0.75
CA PHE A 88 -10.33 0.60 0.02
C PHE A 88 -10.89 -0.40 1.03
N LYS A 89 -10.25 -1.56 1.16
CA LYS A 89 -10.44 -2.46 2.29
C LYS A 89 -9.57 -2.03 3.48
N GLY A 90 -9.80 -2.64 4.63
CA GLY A 90 -9.02 -2.37 5.84
C GLY A 90 -9.51 -1.15 6.61
N GLU A 91 -8.65 -0.61 7.46
CA GLU A 91 -8.94 0.52 8.34
C GLU A 91 -8.68 1.84 7.62
N LEU A 92 -9.52 2.83 7.87
CA LEU A 92 -9.25 4.23 7.53
C LEU A 92 -8.75 4.96 8.77
N LYS A 93 -7.57 5.56 8.69
CA LYS A 93 -7.00 6.40 9.72
C LYS A 93 -6.84 7.83 9.18
N ILE A 94 -7.18 8.83 10.00
CA ILE A 94 -7.02 10.25 9.69
C ILE A 94 -6.04 10.84 10.70
N ILE A 95 -4.99 11.45 10.23
CA ILE A 95 -3.99 12.14 11.04
C ILE A 95 -3.85 13.60 10.61
N ILE A 96 -3.16 14.38 11.43
CA ILE A 96 -2.75 15.74 11.11
C ILE A 96 -1.30 15.72 10.64
N GLU A 97 -1.03 16.32 9.47
CA GLU A 97 0.31 16.57 8.95
C GLU A 97 0.46 18.04 8.56
N GLY A 98 1.25 18.79 9.34
CA GLY A 98 1.34 20.23 9.18
C GLY A 98 -0.01 20.91 9.41
N GLU A 99 -0.51 21.65 8.42
CA GLU A 99 -1.78 22.37 8.49
C GLU A 99 -2.90 21.68 7.68
N GLN A 100 -2.85 20.37 7.57
CA GLN A 100 -3.85 19.57 6.82
C GLN A 100 -4.04 18.17 7.43
N LEU A 101 -5.07 17.50 6.97
CA LEU A 101 -5.38 16.12 7.28
C LEU A 101 -4.76 15.21 6.24
N THR A 102 -4.35 14.01 6.65
CA THR A 102 -3.95 12.93 5.74
C THR A 102 -4.80 11.69 6.03
N ALA A 103 -5.43 11.16 4.98
CA ALA A 103 -6.13 9.89 5.02
C ALA A 103 -5.14 8.75 4.74
N ILE A 104 -5.07 7.81 5.67
CA ILE A 104 -4.19 6.64 5.62
C ILE A 104 -5.06 5.39 5.58
N ASN A 105 -4.76 4.47 4.68
CA ASN A 105 -5.33 3.14 4.68
C ASN A 105 -4.39 2.17 5.42
N VAL A 106 -4.91 1.46 6.42
CA VAL A 106 -4.19 0.39 7.12
C VAL A 106 -4.69 -0.95 6.59
N ILE A 107 -3.78 -1.71 5.98
CA ILE A 107 -4.14 -2.92 5.23
C ILE A 107 -3.04 -3.99 5.32
N SER A 108 -3.37 -5.25 5.09
CA SER A 108 -2.36 -6.32 5.01
C SER A 108 -1.45 -6.15 3.78
N ILE A 109 -0.17 -6.53 3.92
CA ILE A 109 0.80 -6.47 2.81
C ILE A 109 0.27 -7.18 1.57
N GLU A 110 -0.33 -8.36 1.71
CA GLU A 110 -0.78 -9.15 0.57
C GLU A 110 -1.99 -8.53 -0.15
N GLU A 111 -2.91 -7.90 0.58
CA GLU A 111 -4.01 -7.15 -0.02
C GLU A 111 -3.52 -5.85 -0.69
N TYR A 112 -2.55 -5.15 -0.10
CA TYR A 112 -1.86 -4.03 -0.73
C TYR A 112 -1.23 -4.45 -2.07
N LEU A 113 -0.45 -5.52 -2.07
CA LEU A 113 0.23 -6.03 -3.26
C LEU A 113 -0.76 -6.49 -4.35
N THR A 114 -1.93 -7.04 -3.96
CA THR A 114 -2.99 -7.38 -4.92
C THR A 114 -3.45 -6.16 -5.70
N SER A 115 -3.59 -5.01 -5.03
CA SER A 115 -3.91 -3.74 -5.68
C SER A 115 -2.76 -3.23 -6.55
N VAL A 116 -1.53 -3.27 -6.04
CA VAL A 116 -0.33 -2.80 -6.76
C VAL A 116 -0.15 -3.54 -8.07
N ILE A 117 -0.11 -4.88 -8.07
CA ILE A 117 0.12 -5.64 -9.31
C ILE A 117 -1.02 -5.48 -10.32
N SER A 118 -2.22 -5.17 -9.86
CA SER A 118 -3.38 -4.88 -10.72
C SER A 118 -3.36 -3.45 -11.28
N SER A 119 -2.70 -2.51 -10.59
CA SER A 119 -2.65 -1.09 -10.96
C SER A 119 -1.41 -0.76 -11.79
N GLU A 120 -0.26 -1.36 -11.48
CA GLU A 120 1.02 -1.13 -12.16
C GLU A 120 1.10 -1.87 -13.50
N MET A 121 0.73 -3.14 -13.49
CA MET A 121 0.70 -3.98 -14.69
C MET A 121 -0.74 -4.23 -15.14
N SER A 122 -0.91 -4.75 -16.36
CA SER A 122 -2.23 -5.21 -16.78
C SER A 122 -2.67 -6.39 -15.93
N ALA A 123 -3.85 -6.32 -15.31
CA ALA A 123 -4.44 -7.43 -14.58
C ALA A 123 -4.71 -8.67 -15.47
N THR A 124 -4.60 -8.54 -16.80
CA THR A 124 -4.70 -9.62 -17.81
C THR A 124 -3.35 -10.12 -18.27
N ALA A 125 -2.25 -9.71 -17.64
CA ALA A 125 -0.91 -10.25 -17.91
C ALA A 125 -0.83 -11.73 -17.54
N SER A 126 0.18 -12.45 -18.08
CA SER A 126 0.37 -13.85 -17.75
C SER A 126 0.57 -14.09 -16.25
N LEU A 127 0.11 -15.23 -15.75
CA LEU A 127 0.24 -15.56 -14.34
C LEU A 127 1.70 -15.49 -13.86
N GLU A 128 2.64 -15.96 -14.67
CA GLU A 128 4.07 -15.95 -14.32
C GLU A 128 4.65 -14.53 -14.24
N LEU A 129 4.22 -13.61 -15.11
CA LEU A 129 4.60 -12.21 -15.01
C LEU A 129 4.02 -11.56 -13.73
N LEU A 130 2.77 -11.85 -13.41
CA LEU A 130 2.14 -11.36 -12.18
C LEU A 130 2.81 -11.92 -10.93
N LYS A 131 3.21 -13.20 -10.91
CA LYS A 131 4.01 -13.80 -9.82
C LYS A 131 5.35 -13.10 -9.66
N ALA A 132 6.10 -12.91 -10.75
CA ALA A 132 7.38 -12.21 -10.72
C ALA A 132 7.22 -10.78 -10.18
N HIS A 133 6.20 -10.06 -10.66
CA HIS A 133 5.89 -8.70 -10.20
C HIS A 133 5.51 -8.66 -8.71
N ALA A 134 4.75 -9.64 -8.22
CA ALA A 134 4.40 -9.75 -6.80
C ALA A 134 5.64 -9.90 -5.92
N VAL A 135 6.59 -10.75 -6.32
CA VAL A 135 7.86 -10.96 -5.59
C VAL A 135 8.72 -9.70 -5.60
N ILE A 136 8.85 -9.03 -6.76
CA ILE A 136 9.61 -7.78 -6.91
C ILE A 136 8.99 -6.68 -6.04
N SER A 137 7.69 -6.44 -6.16
CA SER A 137 6.98 -5.40 -5.39
C SER A 137 7.05 -5.62 -3.89
N ARG A 138 6.94 -6.89 -3.45
CA ARG A 138 7.10 -7.26 -2.03
C ARG A 138 8.53 -7.02 -1.55
N SER A 139 9.52 -7.35 -2.36
CA SER A 139 10.94 -7.14 -2.03
C SER A 139 11.25 -5.67 -1.83
N TRP A 140 10.83 -4.83 -2.77
CA TRP A 140 10.98 -3.37 -2.67
C TRP A 140 10.33 -2.82 -1.39
N LEU A 141 9.08 -3.20 -1.11
CA LEU A 141 8.34 -2.76 0.06
C LEU A 141 9.05 -3.11 1.38
N LEU A 142 9.53 -4.34 1.50
CA LEU A 142 10.17 -4.85 2.72
C LEU A 142 11.62 -4.38 2.88
N GLU A 143 12.29 -4.04 1.78
CA GLU A 143 13.61 -3.40 1.86
C GLU A 143 13.50 -1.99 2.43
N LYS A 144 12.50 -1.23 1.98
CA LYS A 144 12.23 0.13 2.43
C LYS A 144 11.85 0.21 3.91
N ASN A 145 11.10 -0.77 4.42
CA ASN A 145 10.56 -0.75 5.77
C ASN A 145 11.14 -1.88 6.63
N LYS A 146 12.10 -1.55 7.50
CA LYS A 146 12.77 -2.54 8.38
C LYS A 146 11.81 -3.20 9.37
N GLU A 147 10.83 -2.48 9.88
CA GLU A 147 9.85 -3.02 10.83
C GLU A 147 8.91 -4.02 10.15
N LEU A 148 8.41 -3.69 8.97
CA LEU A 148 7.62 -4.62 8.16
C LEU A 148 8.41 -5.86 7.79
N ARG A 149 9.71 -5.72 7.51
CA ARG A 149 10.60 -6.85 7.24
C ARG A 149 10.67 -7.81 8.42
N MET A 150 10.84 -7.31 9.64
CA MET A 150 10.88 -8.15 10.85
C MET A 150 9.55 -8.90 11.05
N LYS A 151 8.42 -8.21 10.91
CA LYS A 151 7.08 -8.82 10.99
C LYS A 151 6.86 -9.88 9.91
N ASN A 152 7.35 -9.67 8.69
CA ASN A 152 7.26 -10.64 7.60
C ASN A 152 8.14 -11.87 7.82
N GLU A 153 9.34 -11.72 8.38
CA GLU A 153 10.19 -12.86 8.74
C GLU A 153 9.59 -13.73 9.84
N GLU A 154 8.95 -13.14 10.82
CA GLU A 154 8.21 -13.87 11.86
C GLU A 154 7.01 -14.63 11.24
N PHE A 155 6.28 -14.00 10.35
CA PHE A 155 5.17 -14.61 9.62
C PHE A 155 5.63 -15.78 8.73
N LYS A 156 6.75 -15.62 7.99
CA LYS A 156 7.35 -16.70 7.18
C LYS A 156 7.76 -17.90 8.02
N ARG A 157 8.43 -17.70 9.16
CA ARG A 157 8.82 -18.80 10.06
C ARG A 157 7.64 -19.63 10.51
N THR A 158 6.45 -19.02 10.58
CA THR A 158 5.21 -19.70 10.94
C THR A 158 4.63 -20.49 9.77
N LEU A 159 4.73 -19.96 8.54
CA LEU A 159 4.27 -20.65 7.32
C LEU A 159 5.20 -21.80 6.92
N GLN A 160 6.51 -21.68 7.12
CA GLN A 160 7.54 -22.68 6.77
C GLN A 160 7.48 -23.96 7.60
N LYS A 161 6.67 -24.02 8.66
CA LYS A 161 6.35 -25.31 9.28
C LYS A 161 5.58 -26.27 8.37
N ASP A 162 5.01 -25.76 7.28
CA ASP A 162 4.13 -26.53 6.40
C ASP A 162 4.61 -26.73 4.95
N SER A 163 5.70 -26.09 4.49
CA SER A 163 6.28 -26.41 3.17
C SER A 163 7.69 -25.86 2.94
N ALA A 164 8.57 -26.70 2.43
CA ALA A 164 9.93 -26.35 2.04
C ALA A 164 9.95 -25.88 0.58
N ALA A 165 10.10 -24.59 0.35
CA ALA A 165 10.50 -24.03 -0.94
C ALA A 165 11.43 -22.84 -0.74
N ASN A 166 12.73 -23.08 -0.90
CA ASN A 166 13.74 -22.04 -0.98
C ASN A 166 13.93 -21.64 -2.45
N PHE A 167 13.44 -20.48 -2.86
CA PHE A 167 13.84 -19.87 -4.14
C PHE A 167 14.91 -18.82 -3.86
N SER A 168 16.14 -19.11 -4.23
CA SER A 168 17.24 -18.16 -4.20
C SER A 168 17.64 -17.86 -5.65
N PHE A 169 17.42 -16.64 -6.12
CA PHE A 169 17.89 -16.18 -7.42
C PHE A 169 19.27 -15.51 -7.25
N PHE A 170 20.25 -15.97 -7.99
CA PHE A 170 21.63 -15.46 -7.91
C PHE A 170 21.84 -14.32 -8.91
N ILE A 171 22.12 -13.11 -8.43
CA ILE A 171 22.53 -11.96 -9.24
C ILE A 171 24.03 -11.73 -9.02
N PRO A 172 24.87 -11.82 -10.07
CA PRO A 172 26.31 -11.58 -9.89
C PRO A 172 26.62 -10.10 -9.68
N ASN A 173 27.61 -9.86 -8.81
CA ASN A 173 28.27 -8.60 -8.45
C ASN A 173 27.78 -7.33 -9.18
N SER A 174 26.87 -6.60 -8.56
CA SER A 174 26.65 -5.20 -8.85
C SER A 174 26.92 -4.38 -7.59
N SER A 175 27.64 -3.27 -7.73
CA SER A 175 27.75 -2.27 -6.69
C SER A 175 26.42 -1.55 -6.58
N PHE A 176 25.62 -1.87 -5.57
CA PHE A 176 24.34 -1.21 -5.35
C PHE A 176 24.56 0.21 -4.85
N ILE A 177 24.08 1.20 -5.60
CA ILE A 177 23.91 2.56 -5.12
C ILE A 177 22.53 2.62 -4.46
N LYS A 178 22.48 2.89 -3.16
CA LYS A 178 21.23 3.22 -2.49
C LYS A 178 20.82 4.63 -2.90
N TRP A 179 19.58 4.79 -3.32
CA TRP A 179 18.99 6.09 -3.53
C TRP A 179 18.68 6.69 -2.16
N TYR A 180 19.56 7.54 -1.69
CA TYR A 180 19.40 8.27 -0.43
C TYR A 180 18.61 9.56 -0.72
N ASP A 181 17.85 10.05 0.26
CA ASP A 181 17.21 11.37 0.34
C ASP A 181 15.82 11.53 -0.29
N HIS A 182 15.05 10.46 -0.48
CA HIS A 182 13.63 10.57 -0.81
C HIS A 182 12.74 10.17 0.38
N GLU A 183 12.83 10.90 1.50
CA GLU A 183 11.81 10.86 2.54
C GLU A 183 10.62 11.77 2.15
N ALA A 184 9.77 11.29 1.23
CA ALA A 184 8.57 12.04 0.84
C ALA A 184 7.48 12.03 1.93
N HIS A 185 7.57 11.12 2.89
CA HIS A 185 6.59 10.94 3.97
C HIS A 185 7.23 10.30 5.20
N ARG A 186 6.71 10.63 6.42
CA ARG A 186 7.23 10.14 7.69
C ARG A 186 6.20 9.44 8.57
N ASN A 187 4.92 9.72 8.36
CA ASN A 187 3.84 9.29 9.25
C ASN A 187 3.10 8.05 8.73
N PHE A 188 3.53 7.50 7.59
CA PHE A 188 3.03 6.26 7.00
C PHE A 188 4.14 5.57 6.19
N ASP A 189 3.97 4.29 5.89
CA ASP A 189 5.02 3.46 5.28
C ASP A 189 5.25 3.78 3.81
N VAL A 190 4.17 3.94 3.03
CA VAL A 190 4.20 4.24 1.59
C VAL A 190 3.05 5.18 1.21
N CYS A 191 3.19 5.93 0.13
CA CYS A 191 2.08 6.64 -0.48
C CYS A 191 1.41 5.83 -1.59
N ALA A 192 0.22 6.23 -1.98
CA ALA A 192 -0.56 5.57 -3.04
C ALA A 192 -0.15 5.97 -4.46
N ASP A 193 0.75 6.94 -4.61
CA ASP A 193 1.16 7.52 -5.88
C ASP A 193 2.46 6.90 -6.42
N ASP A 194 2.81 7.28 -7.65
CA ASP A 194 3.95 6.78 -8.44
C ASP A 194 5.33 6.97 -7.75
N HIS A 195 5.42 7.83 -6.72
CA HIS A 195 6.61 7.96 -5.89
C HIS A 195 6.98 6.63 -5.18
N CYS A 196 5.99 5.87 -4.69
CA CYS A 196 6.17 4.55 -4.09
C CYS A 196 5.77 3.46 -5.07
N GLN A 197 4.57 2.95 -4.93
CA GLN A 197 3.95 1.99 -5.84
C GLN A 197 2.49 2.39 -6.02
N ARG A 198 2.02 2.39 -7.25
CA ARG A 198 0.65 2.79 -7.54
C ARG A 198 -0.35 1.90 -6.85
N TYR A 199 -1.03 2.47 -5.86
CA TYR A 199 -2.03 1.79 -5.06
C TYR A 199 -3.40 2.45 -5.24
N GLN A 200 -4.40 1.70 -5.68
CA GLN A 200 -5.77 2.20 -5.93
C GLN A 200 -6.83 1.39 -5.17
N GLY A 201 -6.42 0.72 -4.10
CA GLY A 201 -7.30 -0.11 -3.29
C GLY A 201 -7.99 -1.20 -4.13
N ILE A 202 -9.30 -1.33 -3.97
CA ILE A 202 -10.15 -2.25 -4.74
C ILE A 202 -10.92 -1.53 -5.87
N THR A 203 -10.55 -0.30 -6.19
CA THR A 203 -11.20 0.49 -7.26
C THR A 203 -10.97 -0.14 -8.62
N ARG A 204 -9.78 -0.69 -8.84
CA ARG A 204 -9.49 -1.51 -10.02
C ARG A 204 -9.83 -2.96 -9.72
N ALA A 205 -10.55 -3.59 -10.64
CA ALA A 205 -10.86 -5.00 -10.52
C ALA A 205 -9.57 -5.83 -10.53
N SER A 206 -9.31 -6.56 -9.46
CA SER A 206 -8.31 -7.60 -9.48
C SER A 206 -8.86 -8.82 -10.24
N THR A 207 -8.04 -9.41 -11.10
CA THR A 207 -8.40 -10.66 -11.76
C THR A 207 -8.14 -11.86 -10.84
N PRO A 208 -8.78 -13.01 -11.09
CA PRO A 208 -8.43 -14.26 -10.38
C PRO A 208 -6.93 -14.58 -10.47
N GLN A 209 -6.29 -14.29 -11.61
CA GLN A 209 -4.84 -14.47 -11.80
C GLN A 209 -4.00 -13.57 -10.89
N ALA A 210 -4.39 -12.33 -10.67
CA ALA A 210 -3.67 -11.44 -9.73
C ALA A 210 -3.77 -11.96 -8.29
N ILE A 211 -4.95 -12.42 -7.88
CA ILE A 211 -5.15 -13.02 -6.56
C ILE A 211 -4.33 -14.32 -6.42
N GLU A 212 -4.35 -15.17 -7.46
CA GLU A 212 -3.56 -16.40 -7.51
C GLU A 212 -2.06 -16.12 -7.45
N ALA A 213 -1.56 -15.13 -8.20
CA ALA A 213 -0.15 -14.74 -8.19
C ALA A 213 0.33 -14.34 -6.79
N ILE A 214 -0.44 -13.50 -6.08
CA ILE A 214 -0.13 -13.11 -4.71
C ILE A 214 -0.17 -14.30 -3.76
N SER A 215 -1.19 -15.15 -3.86
CA SER A 215 -1.34 -16.34 -3.01
C SER A 215 -0.20 -17.34 -3.24
N ALA A 216 0.15 -17.61 -4.50
CA ALA A 216 1.19 -18.56 -4.86
C ALA A 216 2.61 -18.10 -4.47
N THR A 217 2.85 -16.79 -4.41
CA THR A 217 4.16 -16.20 -4.05
C THR A 217 4.17 -15.59 -2.65
N ARG A 218 3.22 -15.97 -1.82
CA ARG A 218 3.06 -15.37 -0.49
C ARG A 218 4.33 -15.43 0.35
N GLY A 219 4.78 -14.26 0.80
CA GLY A 219 5.99 -14.13 1.61
C GLY A 219 7.31 -14.30 0.84
N GLU A 220 7.29 -14.61 -0.47
CA GLU A 220 8.51 -14.71 -1.28
C GLU A 220 9.09 -13.34 -1.57
N VAL A 221 10.43 -13.24 -1.49
CA VAL A 221 11.21 -12.03 -1.76
C VAL A 221 12.50 -12.37 -2.49
N LEU A 222 13.04 -11.41 -3.21
CA LEU A 222 14.38 -11.51 -3.79
C LEU A 222 15.43 -11.27 -2.71
N MET A 223 16.42 -12.15 -2.64
CA MET A 223 17.50 -12.08 -1.66
C MET A 223 18.86 -12.08 -2.35
N TYR A 224 19.80 -11.27 -1.85
CA TYR A 224 21.20 -11.31 -2.23
C TYR A 224 22.09 -11.20 -0.99
N LYS A 225 23.04 -12.12 -0.84
CA LYS A 225 23.96 -12.18 0.31
C LYS A 225 23.26 -12.04 1.69
N GLY A 226 22.07 -12.66 1.84
CA GLY A 226 21.30 -12.63 3.09
C GLY A 226 20.48 -11.35 3.33
N ALA A 227 20.48 -10.40 2.38
CA ALA A 227 19.65 -9.18 2.44
C ALA A 227 18.53 -9.22 1.40
N ILE A 228 17.40 -8.59 1.69
CA ILE A 228 16.34 -8.36 0.71
C ILE A 228 16.82 -7.32 -0.29
N CYS A 229 16.58 -7.56 -1.58
CA CYS A 229 16.98 -6.64 -2.65
C CYS A 229 16.05 -5.42 -2.71
N ASP A 230 16.62 -4.23 -2.97
CA ASP A 230 15.88 -3.07 -3.46
C ASP A 230 15.46 -3.33 -4.91
N ALA A 231 14.34 -4.05 -5.08
CA ALA A 231 13.90 -4.60 -6.34
C ALA A 231 13.00 -3.61 -7.09
N ARG A 232 13.58 -2.57 -7.66
CA ARG A 232 12.87 -1.58 -8.47
C ARG A 232 12.48 -2.17 -9.83
N PHE A 233 11.40 -1.65 -10.39
CA PHE A 233 10.91 -2.08 -11.69
C PHE A 233 10.41 -0.89 -12.50
N SER A 234 10.36 -1.05 -13.81
CA SER A 234 9.69 -0.13 -14.73
C SER A 234 8.70 -0.90 -15.60
N LYS A 235 7.58 -0.27 -15.91
CA LYS A 235 6.54 -0.85 -16.77
C LYS A 235 7.03 -1.01 -18.22
N CYS A 236 7.88 -0.11 -18.67
CA CYS A 236 8.43 -0.10 -20.02
C CYS A 236 9.83 0.51 -19.98
N CYS A 237 10.85 -0.26 -20.37
CA CYS A 237 12.25 0.20 -20.42
C CYS A 237 12.63 0.81 -21.77
N GLY A 238 11.71 0.90 -22.74
CA GLY A 238 12.03 1.40 -24.09
C GLY A 238 13.07 0.56 -24.87
N GLY A 239 13.33 -0.68 -24.42
CA GLY A 239 14.32 -1.59 -25.01
C GLY A 239 15.73 -1.50 -24.42
N ALA A 240 15.96 -0.63 -23.44
CA ALA A 240 17.21 -0.54 -22.68
C ALA A 240 16.93 -0.40 -21.19
N PHE A 241 17.74 -1.03 -20.35
CA PHE A 241 17.68 -0.82 -18.91
C PHE A 241 18.52 0.39 -18.52
N GLU A 242 17.96 1.22 -17.63
CA GLU A 242 18.74 2.27 -16.99
C GLU A 242 19.62 1.64 -15.89
N GLU A 243 20.87 2.09 -15.81
CA GLU A 243 21.77 1.70 -14.74
C GLU A 243 21.50 2.56 -13.51
N PHE A 244 21.57 1.95 -12.32
CA PHE A 244 21.31 2.63 -11.05
C PHE A 244 22.15 3.89 -10.81
N GLN A 245 23.35 3.94 -11.37
CA GLN A 245 24.25 5.10 -11.28
C GLN A 245 23.77 6.32 -12.08
N ASN A 246 22.81 6.15 -12.98
CA ASN A 246 22.31 7.19 -13.87
C ASN A 246 20.93 7.72 -13.42
N CYS A 247 20.33 7.15 -12.35
CA CYS A 247 19.01 7.53 -11.86
C CYS A 247 19.05 8.59 -10.75
#